data_3e2848b4a800dc381998201eff8f8146
#
_entry.id   3e2848b4a800dc381998201eff8f8146
#
_cell.length_a   1.000
_cell.length_b   1.000
_cell.length_c   1.000
_cell.angle_alpha   90.00
_cell.angle_beta   90.00
_cell.angle_gamma   90.00
#
_symmetry.space_group_name_H-M   'P 1'
#
loop_
_entity.id
_entity.type
_entity.pdbx_description
1 polymer ?
#
loop_
_entity_poly.entity_id
_entity_poly.type
_entity_poly.pdbx_seq_one_letter_code
_entity_poly.pdbx_strand_id
1 'polypeptide(L)'
;EYYEAQLLDPRRARELQKDILKLVRETRIDQELELDSDADAAIWLPRLDTYLCDLKESQIRDGLHIFGESPQGRLRIDTLLALLRIPRGDGRGAQSSLLRVLAKAFELAFDPLDCALAEPWTGRRPEVLQKIDPQLWRTAGDTRERLELYAAWLIEHALEGPLEQLEEPGWEDVKSVIESLRGVVAPRLDACGPAEMRGLLDALGGRFVPAGPSGAPSRGRLDVLPTGRNFFSVDVRNLPTTTAWRIGFQSANLILERHLQ
;
A
#
# COMPACT_ATOMS: atom_id res chain seq x y z
N GLU A 1 -6.10 16.34 1.02
CA GLU A 1 -6.59 17.26 -0.05
C GLU A 1 -7.98 17.83 0.26
N TYR A 2 -9.01 17.01 0.64
CA TYR A 2 -10.36 17.53 0.91
C TYR A 2 -10.37 18.52 2.08
N TYR A 3 -9.78 18.19 3.22
CA TYR A 3 -9.71 19.05 4.40
C TYR A 3 -8.92 20.34 4.15
N GLU A 4 -7.87 20.26 3.35
CA GLU A 4 -7.13 21.45 2.89
C GLU A 4 -7.99 22.33 1.97
N ALA A 5 -8.69 21.71 1.01
CA ALA A 5 -9.58 22.42 0.12
C ALA A 5 -10.75 23.07 0.86
N GLN A 6 -11.26 22.44 1.91
CA GLN A 6 -12.33 23.01 2.75
C GLN A 6 -11.93 24.35 3.37
N LEU A 7 -10.65 24.49 3.74
CA LEU A 7 -10.12 25.72 4.34
C LEU A 7 -9.73 26.78 3.31
N LEU A 8 -9.23 26.37 2.15
CA LEU A 8 -8.57 27.27 1.19
C LEU A 8 -9.38 27.51 -0.08
N ASP A 9 -10.20 26.54 -0.53
CA ASP A 9 -10.98 26.62 -1.77
C ASP A 9 -12.29 25.84 -1.66
N PRO A 10 -13.38 26.51 -1.25
CA PRO A 10 -14.69 25.87 -1.09
C PRO A 10 -15.29 25.32 -2.39
N ARG A 11 -14.84 25.75 -3.57
CA ARG A 11 -15.30 25.19 -4.85
C ARG A 11 -14.64 23.84 -5.10
N ARG A 12 -13.33 23.77 -4.90
CA ARG A 12 -12.57 22.53 -4.99
C ARG A 12 -13.04 21.50 -3.96
N ALA A 13 -13.33 21.92 -2.73
CA ALA A 13 -13.87 21.05 -1.70
C ALA A 13 -15.20 20.39 -2.14
N ARG A 14 -16.11 21.15 -2.78
CA ARG A 14 -17.37 20.60 -3.29
C ARG A 14 -17.19 19.60 -4.42
N GLU A 15 -16.25 19.82 -5.33
CA GLU A 15 -15.95 18.84 -6.40
C GLU A 15 -15.33 17.58 -5.83
N LEU A 16 -14.34 17.70 -4.94
CA LEU A 16 -13.75 16.54 -4.25
C LEU A 16 -14.79 15.75 -3.46
N GLN A 17 -15.72 16.42 -2.80
CA GLN A 17 -16.83 15.78 -2.09
C GLN A 17 -17.71 14.95 -3.03
N LYS A 18 -18.06 15.45 -4.21
CA LYS A 18 -18.83 14.72 -5.22
C LYS A 18 -18.07 13.50 -5.72
N ASP A 19 -16.76 13.65 -5.99
CA ASP A 19 -15.92 12.58 -6.48
C ASP A 19 -15.77 11.47 -5.42
N ILE A 20 -15.56 11.85 -4.15
CA ILE A 20 -15.51 10.90 -3.02
C ILE A 20 -16.83 10.16 -2.90
N LEU A 21 -17.97 10.87 -2.92
CA LEU A 21 -19.28 10.25 -2.79
C LEU A 21 -19.59 9.29 -3.94
N LYS A 22 -19.15 9.63 -5.16
CA LYS A 22 -19.25 8.75 -6.32
C LYS A 22 -18.48 7.46 -6.10
N LEU A 23 -17.22 7.53 -5.67
CA LEU A 23 -16.39 6.37 -5.37
C LEU A 23 -16.97 5.51 -4.25
N VAL A 24 -17.48 6.13 -3.18
CA VAL A 24 -18.11 5.42 -2.05
C VAL A 24 -19.31 4.59 -2.51
N ARG A 25 -20.12 5.12 -3.45
CA ARG A 25 -21.25 4.39 -4.04
C ARG A 25 -20.79 3.29 -5.00
N GLU A 26 -19.80 3.56 -5.84
CA GLU A 26 -19.24 2.57 -6.77
C GLU A 26 -18.63 1.38 -6.03
N THR A 27 -18.00 1.63 -4.88
CA THR A 27 -17.41 0.59 -4.01
C THR A 27 -18.39 -0.04 -3.01
N ARG A 28 -19.64 0.45 -2.94
CA ARG A 28 -20.69 0.04 -1.99
C ARG A 28 -20.33 0.24 -0.51
N ILE A 29 -19.34 1.07 -0.21
CA ILE A 29 -19.00 1.45 1.17
C ILE A 29 -20.16 2.21 1.84
N ASP A 30 -20.97 2.91 1.06
CA ASP A 30 -22.21 3.54 1.53
C ASP A 30 -23.17 2.56 2.21
N GLN A 31 -23.27 1.33 1.70
CA GLN A 31 -24.09 0.27 2.28
C GLN A 31 -23.49 -0.26 3.59
N GLU A 32 -22.19 -0.46 3.65
CA GLU A 32 -21.48 -0.92 4.86
C GLU A 32 -21.53 0.11 5.99
N LEU A 33 -21.46 1.38 5.64
CA LEU A 33 -21.53 2.49 6.60
C LEU A 33 -22.98 2.92 6.92
N GLU A 34 -23.98 2.30 6.31
CA GLU A 34 -25.39 2.68 6.43
C GLU A 34 -25.60 4.19 6.21
N LEU A 35 -24.97 4.70 5.13
CA LEU A 35 -25.05 6.12 4.80
C LEU A 35 -26.35 6.40 4.04
N ASP A 36 -27.15 7.33 4.55
CA ASP A 36 -28.28 7.88 3.81
C ASP A 36 -27.77 8.65 2.57
N SER A 37 -28.46 8.46 1.45
CA SER A 37 -28.12 9.09 0.16
C SER A 37 -28.07 10.61 0.21
N ASP A 38 -28.76 11.22 1.17
CA ASP A 38 -28.92 12.67 1.34
C ASP A 38 -28.22 13.20 2.60
N ALA A 39 -27.40 12.38 3.28
CA ALA A 39 -26.69 12.80 4.47
C ALA A 39 -25.68 13.93 4.18
N ASP A 40 -25.59 14.88 5.11
CA ASP A 40 -24.62 15.99 5.01
C ASP A 40 -23.19 15.47 5.05
N ALA A 41 -22.34 16.02 4.18
CA ALA A 41 -20.93 15.72 4.11
C ALA A 41 -20.19 15.87 5.44
N ALA A 42 -20.61 16.82 6.25
CA ALA A 42 -20.06 17.04 7.59
C ALA A 42 -20.27 15.83 8.52
N ILE A 43 -21.27 14.97 8.23
CA ILE A 43 -21.59 13.79 9.02
C ILE A 43 -20.90 12.54 8.45
N TRP A 44 -20.96 12.31 7.14
CA TRP A 44 -20.49 11.07 6.57
C TRP A 44 -18.97 11.02 6.29
N LEU A 45 -18.34 12.17 5.97
CA LEU A 45 -16.91 12.20 5.71
C LEU A 45 -16.05 11.76 6.90
N PRO A 46 -16.30 12.22 8.14
CA PRO A 46 -15.58 11.71 9.31
C PRO A 46 -15.81 10.20 9.55
N ARG A 47 -17.02 9.70 9.31
CA ARG A 47 -17.32 8.27 9.42
C ARG A 47 -16.57 7.44 8.37
N LEU A 48 -16.52 7.94 7.13
CA LEU A 48 -15.73 7.32 6.07
C LEU A 48 -14.23 7.32 6.39
N ASP A 49 -13.70 8.42 6.93
CA ASP A 49 -12.30 8.53 7.29
C ASP A 49 -11.94 7.52 8.41
N THR A 50 -12.77 7.42 9.44
CA THR A 50 -12.63 6.42 10.50
C THR A 50 -12.66 5.00 9.93
N TYR A 51 -13.66 4.68 9.09
CA TYR A 51 -13.78 3.38 8.46
C TYR A 51 -12.55 3.02 7.60
N LEU A 52 -12.04 3.96 6.81
CA LEU A 52 -10.85 3.75 6.01
C LEU A 52 -9.58 3.59 6.87
N CYS A 53 -9.53 4.23 8.03
CA CYS A 53 -8.46 4.01 9.01
C CYS A 53 -8.55 2.59 9.61
N ASP A 54 -9.74 2.18 10.06
CA ASP A 54 -9.99 0.86 10.61
C ASP A 54 -9.67 -0.24 9.59
N LEU A 55 -10.06 -0.05 8.31
CA LEU A 55 -9.70 -0.94 7.21
C LEU A 55 -8.19 -1.07 6.98
N LYS A 56 -7.45 0.02 7.12
CA LYS A 56 -5.99 -0.01 7.02
C LYS A 56 -5.36 -0.75 8.20
N GLU A 57 -5.89 -0.53 9.40
CA GLU A 57 -5.40 -1.17 10.62
C GLU A 57 -5.76 -2.65 10.67
N SER A 58 -6.93 -3.04 10.12
CA SER A 58 -7.36 -4.45 10.04
C SER A 58 -6.49 -5.32 9.13
N GLN A 59 -5.69 -4.71 8.24
CA GLN A 59 -4.75 -5.43 7.39
C GLN A 59 -3.56 -6.01 8.19
N ILE A 60 -3.30 -5.48 9.39
CA ILE A 60 -2.28 -5.97 10.31
C ILE A 60 -2.98 -6.22 11.65
N ARG A 61 -3.41 -7.46 11.87
CA ARG A 61 -4.32 -7.86 12.97
C ARG A 61 -3.81 -7.57 14.38
N ASP A 62 -2.51 -7.51 14.59
CA ASP A 62 -1.89 -7.42 15.91
C ASP A 62 -1.53 -5.99 16.32
N GLY A 63 -2.16 -5.01 15.68
CA GLY A 63 -2.13 -3.65 16.11
C GLY A 63 -0.93 -2.85 15.64
N LEU A 64 -0.68 -1.78 16.37
CA LEU A 64 0.28 -0.77 16.02
C LEU A 64 1.72 -1.28 16.18
N HIS A 65 2.61 -0.69 15.39
CA HIS A 65 4.05 -0.84 15.52
C HIS A 65 4.54 -0.54 16.94
N ILE A 66 5.30 -1.46 17.52
CA ILE A 66 5.98 -1.24 18.80
C ILE A 66 7.34 -0.61 18.50
N PHE A 67 7.57 0.60 19.02
CA PHE A 67 8.82 1.32 18.80
C PHE A 67 10.03 0.53 19.33
N GLY A 68 11.03 0.36 18.51
CA GLY A 68 12.25 -0.38 18.82
C GLY A 68 12.15 -1.88 18.61
N GLU A 69 10.99 -2.40 18.19
CA GLU A 69 10.79 -3.82 17.92
C GLU A 69 10.41 -4.05 16.44
N SER A 70 11.14 -4.90 15.76
CA SER A 70 10.76 -5.35 14.43
C SER A 70 9.65 -6.41 14.53
N PRO A 71 8.67 -6.44 13.58
CA PRO A 71 7.61 -7.44 13.57
C PRO A 71 8.18 -8.86 13.58
N GLN A 72 7.55 -9.77 14.34
CA GLN A 72 7.99 -11.16 14.46
C GLN A 72 6.83 -12.13 14.26
N GLY A 73 7.14 -13.42 14.03
CA GLY A 73 6.14 -14.47 13.87
C GLY A 73 5.12 -14.14 12.79
N ARG A 74 3.85 -14.31 13.09
CA ARG A 74 2.75 -14.06 12.16
C ARG A 74 2.68 -12.61 11.70
N LEU A 75 2.89 -11.65 12.61
CA LEU A 75 2.89 -10.22 12.27
C LEU A 75 3.96 -9.87 11.22
N ARG A 76 5.13 -10.51 11.30
CA ARG A 76 6.18 -10.35 10.29
C ARG A 76 5.72 -10.82 8.91
N ILE A 77 5.07 -11.98 8.83
CA ILE A 77 4.56 -12.53 7.57
C ILE A 77 3.46 -11.63 6.99
N ASP A 78 2.50 -11.20 7.80
CA ASP A 78 1.40 -10.34 7.38
C ASP A 78 1.91 -8.97 6.91
N THR A 79 2.93 -8.41 7.59
CA THR A 79 3.59 -7.17 7.16
C THR A 79 4.33 -7.35 5.83
N LEU A 80 5.08 -8.44 5.67
CA LEU A 80 5.77 -8.74 4.42
C LEU A 80 4.78 -8.96 3.27
N LEU A 81 3.67 -9.63 3.51
CA LEU A 81 2.61 -9.80 2.54
C LEU A 81 2.01 -8.44 2.12
N ALA A 82 1.73 -7.56 3.08
CA ALA A 82 1.23 -6.21 2.79
C ALA A 82 2.22 -5.39 1.94
N LEU A 83 3.53 -5.52 2.20
CA LEU A 83 4.59 -4.89 1.42
C LEU A 83 4.72 -5.45 0.00
N LEU A 84 4.44 -6.75 -0.21
CA LEU A 84 4.56 -7.44 -1.50
C LEU A 84 3.26 -7.44 -2.32
N ARG A 85 2.13 -7.09 -1.71
CA ARG A 85 0.81 -7.13 -2.34
C ARG A 85 0.71 -6.25 -3.57
N ILE A 86 1.27 -5.05 -3.53
CA ILE A 86 1.21 -4.07 -4.62
C ILE A 86 2.56 -3.95 -5.35
N PRO A 87 2.57 -3.49 -6.61
CA PRO A 87 3.81 -3.15 -7.30
C PRO A 87 4.59 -2.07 -6.54
N ARG A 88 5.92 -2.18 -6.53
CA ARG A 88 6.78 -1.28 -5.78
C ARG A 88 8.06 -0.93 -6.52
N GLY A 89 8.61 0.26 -6.23
CA GLY A 89 9.96 0.63 -6.62
C GLY A 89 10.94 0.42 -5.46
N ASP A 90 12.04 -0.25 -5.71
CA ASP A 90 13.11 -0.48 -4.73
C ASP A 90 14.34 0.41 -4.96
N GLY A 91 14.27 1.32 -5.92
CA GLY A 91 15.38 2.15 -6.39
C GLY A 91 16.28 1.45 -7.42
N ARG A 92 16.04 0.17 -7.72
CA ARG A 92 16.75 -0.62 -8.75
C ARG A 92 15.87 -1.01 -9.93
N GLY A 93 14.57 -0.69 -9.86
CA GLY A 93 13.55 -1.01 -10.85
C GLY A 93 12.18 -1.18 -10.23
N ALA A 94 11.18 -1.42 -11.07
CA ALA A 94 9.83 -1.73 -10.62
C ALA A 94 9.73 -3.23 -10.31
N GLN A 95 9.30 -3.55 -9.08
CA GLN A 95 8.99 -4.92 -8.67
C GLN A 95 7.49 -5.19 -8.80
N SER A 96 7.15 -6.33 -9.34
CA SER A 96 5.76 -6.76 -9.52
C SER A 96 5.07 -7.06 -8.19
N SER A 97 3.75 -7.00 -8.19
CA SER A 97 2.92 -7.51 -7.10
C SER A 97 3.05 -9.03 -6.98
N LEU A 98 3.25 -9.54 -5.77
CA LEU A 98 3.28 -10.99 -5.52
C LEU A 98 1.96 -11.66 -5.94
N LEU A 99 0.82 -11.02 -5.67
CA LEU A 99 -0.49 -11.58 -6.04
C LEU A 99 -0.66 -11.66 -7.57
N ARG A 100 -0.21 -10.65 -8.31
CA ARG A 100 -0.29 -10.66 -9.78
C ARG A 100 0.60 -11.73 -10.40
N VAL A 101 1.83 -11.89 -9.91
CA VAL A 101 2.72 -12.92 -10.45
C VAL A 101 2.26 -14.33 -10.06
N LEU A 102 1.64 -14.51 -8.90
CA LEU A 102 1.01 -15.78 -8.52
C LEU A 102 -0.21 -16.08 -9.38
N ALA A 103 -1.08 -15.08 -9.63
CA ALA A 103 -2.21 -15.26 -10.53
C ALA A 103 -1.76 -15.71 -11.92
N LYS A 104 -0.67 -15.10 -12.45
CA LYS A 104 -0.05 -15.50 -13.71
C LYS A 104 0.52 -16.92 -13.66
N ALA A 105 1.29 -17.28 -12.63
CA ALA A 105 1.88 -18.60 -12.46
C ALA A 105 0.83 -19.72 -12.34
N PHE A 106 -0.30 -19.44 -11.70
CA PHE A 106 -1.45 -20.33 -11.64
C PHE A 106 -2.37 -20.26 -12.86
N GLU A 107 -2.04 -19.45 -13.87
CA GLU A 107 -2.84 -19.23 -15.10
C GLU A 107 -4.29 -18.80 -14.77
N LEU A 108 -4.45 -17.93 -13.78
CA LEU A 108 -5.74 -17.36 -13.43
C LEU A 108 -5.98 -16.10 -14.27
N ALA A 109 -7.05 -16.11 -15.05
CA ALA A 109 -7.38 -15.03 -16.00
C ALA A 109 -8.10 -13.87 -15.30
N PHE A 110 -7.47 -13.24 -14.29
CA PHE A 110 -8.00 -12.05 -13.61
C PHE A 110 -6.87 -11.23 -12.96
N ASP A 111 -7.13 -9.96 -12.66
CA ASP A 111 -6.22 -9.14 -11.87
C ASP A 111 -6.66 -9.15 -10.40
N PRO A 112 -5.90 -9.76 -9.46
CA PRO A 112 -6.29 -9.82 -8.06
C PRO A 112 -6.31 -8.46 -7.36
N LEU A 113 -5.72 -7.41 -7.95
CA LEU A 113 -5.72 -6.06 -7.39
C LEU A 113 -6.82 -5.17 -7.98
N ASP A 114 -7.44 -5.59 -9.10
CA ASP A 114 -8.46 -4.83 -9.79
C ASP A 114 -9.55 -5.78 -10.31
N CYS A 115 -10.26 -6.43 -9.38
CA CYS A 115 -11.36 -7.33 -9.68
C CYS A 115 -12.61 -6.98 -8.87
N ALA A 116 -13.78 -7.23 -9.46
CA ALA A 116 -15.05 -7.18 -8.73
C ALA A 116 -15.15 -8.40 -7.80
N LEU A 117 -14.95 -8.22 -6.50
CA LEU A 117 -14.84 -9.32 -5.52
C LEU A 117 -16.07 -10.24 -5.50
N ALA A 118 -17.26 -9.69 -5.75
CA ALA A 118 -18.51 -10.44 -5.78
C ALA A 118 -18.79 -11.17 -7.10
N GLU A 119 -17.95 -10.97 -8.14
CA GLU A 119 -18.12 -11.62 -9.44
C GLU A 119 -18.01 -13.14 -9.30
N PRO A 120 -18.94 -13.93 -9.89
CA PRO A 120 -18.86 -15.37 -9.85
C PRO A 120 -17.57 -15.91 -10.50
N TRP A 121 -16.88 -16.81 -9.81
CA TRP A 121 -15.65 -17.38 -10.33
C TRP A 121 -15.94 -18.56 -11.27
N THR A 122 -15.58 -18.37 -12.53
CA THR A 122 -15.71 -19.41 -13.58
C THR A 122 -14.33 -19.90 -14.08
N GLY A 123 -13.25 -19.31 -13.55
CA GLY A 123 -11.89 -19.64 -13.96
C GLY A 123 -11.35 -20.94 -13.38
N ARG A 124 -10.07 -21.18 -13.68
CA ARG A 124 -9.31 -22.33 -13.19
C ARG A 124 -9.28 -22.40 -11.65
N ARG A 125 -9.26 -23.60 -11.10
CA ARG A 125 -9.15 -23.87 -9.65
C ARG A 125 -7.97 -24.81 -9.38
N PRO A 126 -6.74 -24.32 -9.29
CA PRO A 126 -5.57 -25.12 -8.95
C PRO A 126 -5.76 -25.89 -7.64
N GLU A 127 -5.33 -27.16 -7.62
CA GLU A 127 -5.54 -28.05 -6.47
C GLU A 127 -4.91 -27.49 -5.18
N VAL A 128 -3.73 -26.88 -5.28
CA VAL A 128 -3.04 -26.26 -4.15
C VAL A 128 -3.85 -25.13 -3.53
N LEU A 129 -4.53 -24.31 -4.35
CA LEU A 129 -5.40 -23.23 -3.87
C LEU A 129 -6.75 -23.76 -3.34
N GLN A 130 -7.20 -24.94 -3.77
CA GLN A 130 -8.36 -25.60 -3.17
C GLN A 130 -8.05 -26.13 -1.79
N LYS A 131 -6.83 -26.68 -1.60
CA LYS A 131 -6.40 -27.26 -0.33
C LYS A 131 -6.06 -26.24 0.74
N ILE A 132 -5.62 -25.03 0.34
CA ILE A 132 -5.17 -24.01 1.29
C ILE A 132 -6.33 -23.41 2.08
N ASP A 133 -7.53 -23.41 1.50
CA ASP A 133 -8.76 -22.95 2.15
C ASP A 133 -9.91 -23.93 1.85
N PRO A 134 -10.45 -24.59 2.88
CA PRO A 134 -11.55 -25.56 2.73
C PRO A 134 -12.91 -24.91 2.47
N GLN A 135 -13.03 -23.57 2.54
CA GLN A 135 -14.28 -22.86 2.31
C GLN A 135 -14.74 -22.98 0.85
N LEU A 136 -16.00 -22.66 0.60
CA LEU A 136 -16.56 -22.70 -0.75
C LEU A 136 -15.90 -21.64 -1.64
N TRP A 137 -15.46 -22.05 -2.81
CA TRP A 137 -14.85 -21.18 -3.80
C TRP A 137 -15.87 -20.79 -4.88
N ARG A 138 -16.45 -19.59 -4.77
CA ARG A 138 -17.57 -19.14 -5.60
C ARG A 138 -17.28 -17.85 -6.38
N THR A 139 -16.44 -16.97 -5.84
CA THR A 139 -16.25 -15.61 -6.34
C THR A 139 -14.79 -15.29 -6.65
N ALA A 140 -14.57 -14.19 -7.35
CA ALA A 140 -13.23 -13.61 -7.53
C ALA A 140 -12.59 -13.23 -6.18
N GLY A 141 -13.41 -12.80 -5.21
CA GLY A 141 -12.96 -12.55 -3.85
C GLY A 141 -12.40 -13.79 -3.17
N ASP A 142 -13.13 -14.94 -3.26
CA ASP A 142 -12.64 -16.21 -2.74
C ASP A 142 -11.32 -16.65 -3.42
N THR A 143 -11.15 -16.32 -4.69
CA THR A 143 -9.91 -16.61 -5.44
C THR A 143 -8.76 -15.74 -4.94
N ARG A 144 -9.02 -14.45 -4.74
CA ARG A 144 -8.04 -13.51 -4.19
C ARG A 144 -7.61 -13.90 -2.78
N GLU A 145 -8.56 -14.28 -1.93
CA GLU A 145 -8.26 -14.72 -0.56
C GLU A 145 -7.34 -15.94 -0.55
N ARG A 146 -7.59 -16.94 -1.40
CA ARG A 146 -6.73 -18.10 -1.56
C ARG A 146 -5.33 -17.74 -2.05
N LEU A 147 -5.22 -16.77 -2.97
CA LEU A 147 -3.92 -16.26 -3.38
C LEU A 147 -3.19 -15.56 -2.23
N GLU A 148 -3.89 -14.82 -1.37
CA GLU A 148 -3.30 -14.17 -0.21
C GLU A 148 -2.83 -15.19 0.83
N LEU A 149 -3.62 -16.23 1.10
CA LEU A 149 -3.23 -17.35 1.97
C LEU A 149 -2.01 -18.10 1.43
N TYR A 150 -2.00 -18.37 0.12
CA TYR A 150 -0.86 -19.02 -0.52
C TYR A 150 0.38 -18.13 -0.53
N ALA A 151 0.22 -16.82 -0.75
CA ALA A 151 1.32 -15.86 -0.69
C ALA A 151 1.93 -15.79 0.73
N ALA A 152 1.10 -15.82 1.77
CA ALA A 152 1.57 -15.85 3.16
C ALA A 152 2.37 -17.14 3.43
N TRP A 153 1.85 -18.30 3.03
CA TRP A 153 2.53 -19.59 3.11
C TRP A 153 3.87 -19.55 2.35
N LEU A 154 3.86 -19.02 1.13
CA LEU A 154 5.06 -18.93 0.29
C LEU A 154 6.13 -18.03 0.93
N ILE A 155 5.75 -16.88 1.51
CA ILE A 155 6.65 -15.97 2.21
C ILE A 155 7.30 -16.68 3.40
N GLU A 156 6.50 -17.34 4.23
CA GLU A 156 6.97 -18.05 5.42
C GLU A 156 8.03 -19.09 5.05
N HIS A 157 7.72 -20.00 4.15
CA HIS A 157 8.63 -21.08 3.74
C HIS A 157 9.82 -20.58 2.93
N ALA A 158 9.62 -19.50 2.13
CA ALA A 158 10.72 -18.88 1.41
C ALA A 158 11.77 -18.27 2.35
N LEU A 159 11.40 -17.81 3.53
CA LEU A 159 12.34 -17.29 4.52
C LEU A 159 13.12 -18.40 5.25
N GLU A 160 12.56 -19.60 5.31
CA GLU A 160 13.20 -20.76 5.94
C GLU A 160 14.19 -21.48 5.02
N GLY A 161 13.98 -21.48 3.71
CA GLY A 161 14.84 -22.18 2.78
C GLY A 161 14.45 -22.08 1.30
N PRO A 162 15.13 -22.85 0.45
CA PRO A 162 14.80 -22.92 -0.97
C PRO A 162 13.45 -23.64 -1.16
N LEU A 163 12.73 -23.25 -2.20
CA LEU A 163 11.45 -23.86 -2.59
C LEU A 163 11.56 -24.41 -4.00
N GLU A 164 11.33 -25.71 -4.17
CA GLU A 164 11.47 -26.40 -5.46
C GLU A 164 10.52 -25.83 -6.53
N GLN A 165 9.31 -25.46 -6.16
CA GLN A 165 8.33 -24.89 -7.08
C GLN A 165 8.76 -23.57 -7.74
N LEU A 166 9.70 -22.84 -7.17
CA LEU A 166 10.24 -21.62 -7.77
C LEU A 166 11.17 -21.93 -8.97
N GLU A 167 11.58 -23.18 -9.14
CA GLU A 167 12.37 -23.63 -10.27
C GLU A 167 11.51 -24.20 -11.41
N GLU A 168 10.18 -24.25 -11.24
CA GLU A 168 9.25 -24.71 -12.28
C GLU A 168 9.10 -23.66 -13.39
N PRO A 169 8.92 -24.10 -14.65
CA PRO A 169 8.61 -23.18 -15.76
C PRO A 169 7.35 -22.36 -15.49
N GLY A 170 7.43 -21.06 -15.74
CA GLY A 170 6.33 -20.10 -15.52
C GLY A 170 6.35 -19.45 -14.12
N TRP A 171 7.29 -19.82 -13.25
CA TRP A 171 7.44 -19.25 -11.91
C TRP A 171 8.58 -18.22 -11.81
N GLU A 172 9.21 -17.85 -12.92
CA GLU A 172 10.37 -16.92 -12.96
C GLU A 172 10.04 -15.55 -12.32
N ASP A 173 8.86 -15.02 -12.60
CA ASP A 173 8.41 -13.76 -12.03
C ASP A 173 8.18 -13.88 -10.51
N VAL A 174 7.63 -15.01 -10.04
CA VAL A 174 7.46 -15.30 -8.61
C VAL A 174 8.83 -15.41 -7.94
N LYS A 175 9.74 -16.16 -8.54
CA LYS A 175 11.13 -16.32 -8.06
C LYS A 175 11.80 -14.95 -7.89
N SER A 176 11.69 -14.05 -8.87
CA SER A 176 12.24 -12.70 -8.79
C SER A 176 11.69 -11.90 -7.61
N VAL A 177 10.38 -12.00 -7.35
CA VAL A 177 9.76 -11.33 -6.19
C VAL A 177 10.27 -11.94 -4.87
N ILE A 178 10.42 -13.26 -4.79
CA ILE A 178 10.94 -13.94 -3.60
C ILE A 178 12.42 -13.64 -3.37
N GLU A 179 13.22 -13.53 -4.41
CA GLU A 179 14.62 -13.06 -4.30
C GLU A 179 14.69 -11.63 -3.74
N SER A 180 13.81 -10.73 -4.23
CA SER A 180 13.68 -9.37 -3.68
C SER A 180 13.20 -9.39 -2.21
N LEU A 181 12.26 -10.28 -1.86
CA LEU A 181 11.84 -10.48 -0.47
C LEU A 181 13.03 -10.81 0.43
N ARG A 182 13.82 -11.83 0.06
CA ARG A 182 14.97 -12.31 0.85
C ARG A 182 16.10 -11.28 0.92
N GLY A 183 16.43 -10.65 -0.22
CA GLY A 183 17.59 -9.78 -0.34
C GLY A 183 17.36 -8.34 0.08
N VAL A 184 16.13 -7.87 0.07
CA VAL A 184 15.84 -6.44 0.27
C VAL A 184 14.72 -6.21 1.28
N VAL A 185 13.53 -6.80 1.06
CA VAL A 185 12.32 -6.40 1.82
C VAL A 185 12.42 -6.87 3.27
N ALA A 186 12.66 -8.16 3.49
CA ALA A 186 12.74 -8.73 4.84
C ALA A 186 13.90 -8.13 5.65
N PRO A 187 15.14 -7.99 5.11
CA PRO A 187 16.21 -7.33 5.86
C PRO A 187 15.90 -5.88 6.24
N ARG A 188 15.22 -5.12 5.39
CA ARG A 188 14.82 -3.74 5.71
C ARG A 188 13.76 -3.69 6.80
N LEU A 189 12.80 -4.61 6.79
CA LEU A 189 11.79 -4.72 7.83
C LEU A 189 12.43 -5.12 9.16
N ASP A 190 13.29 -6.13 9.15
CA ASP A 190 13.99 -6.62 10.33
C ASP A 190 14.93 -5.56 10.94
N ALA A 191 15.43 -4.63 10.15
CA ALA A 191 16.29 -3.54 10.60
C ALA A 191 15.52 -2.39 11.27
N CYS A 192 14.18 -2.34 11.22
CA CYS A 192 13.39 -1.22 11.75
C CYS A 192 13.61 -1.02 13.25
N GLY A 193 13.38 -2.03 14.07
CA GLY A 193 13.52 -1.94 15.52
C GLY A 193 14.92 -1.47 15.96
N PRO A 194 16.02 -2.12 15.52
CA PRO A 194 17.37 -1.68 15.82
C PRO A 194 17.68 -0.26 15.31
N ALA A 195 17.15 0.15 14.16
CA ALA A 195 17.37 1.49 13.63
C ALA A 195 16.63 2.56 14.45
N GLU A 196 15.42 2.27 14.92
CA GLU A 196 14.64 3.16 15.77
C GLU A 196 15.33 3.41 17.11
N MET A 197 15.79 2.35 17.77
CA MET A 197 16.53 2.47 19.01
C MET A 197 17.82 3.26 18.85
N ARG A 198 18.55 3.02 17.76
CA ARG A 198 19.76 3.77 17.46
C ARG A 198 19.43 5.24 17.19
N GLY A 199 18.43 5.54 16.36
CA GLY A 199 18.02 6.90 16.04
C GLY A 199 17.63 7.69 17.28
N LEU A 200 16.87 7.06 18.20
CA LEU A 200 16.50 7.67 19.48
C LEU A 200 17.72 7.97 20.36
N LEU A 201 18.62 6.99 20.53
CA LEU A 201 19.82 7.15 21.35
C LEU A 201 20.78 8.19 20.75
N ASP A 202 20.87 8.26 19.44
CA ASP A 202 21.67 9.29 18.73
C ASP A 202 21.09 10.68 18.96
N ALA A 203 19.76 10.83 18.84
CA ALA A 203 19.09 12.10 19.11
C ALA A 203 19.27 12.56 20.56
N LEU A 204 19.03 11.67 21.52
CA LEU A 204 19.22 11.94 22.94
C LEU A 204 20.67 12.27 23.29
N GLY A 205 21.64 11.67 22.57
CA GLY A 205 23.06 11.96 22.69
C GLY A 205 23.51 13.22 21.94
N GLY A 206 22.60 14.00 21.36
CA GLY A 206 22.92 15.21 20.58
C GLY A 206 23.56 14.92 19.23
N ARG A 207 23.53 13.70 18.75
CA ARG A 207 24.05 13.31 17.43
C ARG A 207 23.00 13.56 16.34
N PHE A 208 23.50 13.78 15.13
CA PHE A 208 22.64 13.98 13.98
C PHE A 208 21.92 12.68 13.56
N VAL A 209 20.59 12.74 13.45
CA VAL A 209 19.77 11.65 12.89
C VAL A 209 19.44 11.99 11.44
N PRO A 210 19.89 11.18 10.47
CA PRO A 210 19.64 11.45 9.04
C PRO A 210 18.16 11.56 8.72
N ALA A 211 17.81 12.50 7.85
CA ALA A 211 16.46 12.61 7.32
C ALA A 211 16.18 11.53 6.27
N GLY A 212 14.92 11.08 6.21
CA GLY A 212 14.41 10.13 5.24
C GLY A 212 13.01 10.48 4.75
N PRO A 213 12.55 9.87 3.67
CA PRO A 213 11.21 10.11 3.17
C PRO A 213 10.15 9.61 4.14
N SER A 214 9.02 10.31 4.21
CA SER A 214 7.80 9.83 4.84
C SER A 214 6.95 9.04 3.85
N GLY A 215 6.07 8.20 4.34
CA GLY A 215 5.13 7.44 3.53
C GLY A 215 4.75 6.12 4.17
N ALA A 216 3.80 5.43 3.56
CA ALA A 216 3.39 4.10 3.98
C ALA A 216 4.14 3.03 3.17
N PRO A 217 4.94 2.17 3.81
CA PRO A 217 5.65 1.08 3.13
C PRO A 217 4.69 0.16 2.36
N SER A 218 3.53 -0.13 2.94
CA SER A 218 2.47 -0.96 2.33
C SER A 218 1.84 -0.36 1.06
N ARG A 219 2.18 0.90 0.73
CA ARG A 219 1.80 1.56 -0.53
C ARG A 219 2.93 1.56 -1.57
N GLY A 220 3.84 0.60 -1.51
CA GLY A 220 4.95 0.46 -2.45
C GLY A 220 6.17 1.35 -2.14
N ARG A 221 6.19 2.02 -0.98
CA ARG A 221 7.27 2.93 -0.57
C ARG A 221 8.29 2.22 0.32
N LEU A 222 9.06 1.28 -0.25
CA LEU A 222 10.14 0.60 0.47
C LEU A 222 11.31 1.53 0.88
N ASP A 223 11.41 2.70 0.29
CA ASP A 223 12.43 3.70 0.60
C ASP A 223 12.26 4.31 2.00
N VAL A 224 11.09 4.19 2.61
CA VAL A 224 10.84 4.60 4.00
C VAL A 224 11.40 3.61 5.02
N LEU A 225 11.72 2.38 4.61
CA LEU A 225 12.36 1.37 5.46
C LEU A 225 13.90 1.39 5.34
N PRO A 226 14.63 1.13 6.43
CA PRO A 226 14.13 0.98 7.79
C PRO A 226 13.68 2.31 8.38
N THR A 227 12.79 2.25 9.35
CA THR A 227 12.34 3.37 10.20
C THR A 227 13.47 3.90 11.10
N GLY A 228 13.18 4.79 12.04
CA GLY A 228 14.20 5.32 12.97
C GLY A 228 15.02 6.48 12.42
N ARG A 229 14.53 7.15 11.39
CA ARG A 229 15.08 8.37 10.81
C ARG A 229 14.15 9.54 11.06
N ASN A 230 14.70 10.78 11.08
CA ASN A 230 13.86 11.95 10.88
C ASN A 230 13.21 11.85 9.49
N PHE A 231 11.93 12.20 9.39
CA PHE A 231 11.27 12.21 8.10
C PHE A 231 10.90 13.65 7.71
N PHE A 232 10.97 13.92 6.42
CA PHE A 232 10.39 15.14 5.85
C PHE A 232 8.98 14.81 5.33
N SER A 233 8.01 15.64 5.69
CA SER A 233 6.60 15.45 5.33
C SER A 233 6.31 15.73 3.84
N VAL A 234 7.28 16.28 3.12
CA VAL A 234 7.14 16.70 1.73
C VAL A 234 8.05 15.86 0.85
N ASP A 235 7.49 15.18 -0.16
CA ASP A 235 8.30 14.51 -1.19
C ASP A 235 8.84 15.54 -2.18
N VAL A 236 10.07 15.95 -1.95
CA VAL A 236 10.76 16.96 -2.78
C VAL A 236 10.93 16.53 -4.25
N ARG A 237 10.75 15.24 -4.58
CA ARG A 237 10.80 14.75 -5.96
C ARG A 237 9.52 15.05 -6.73
N ASN A 238 8.43 15.24 -6.01
CA ASN A 238 7.12 15.56 -6.57
C ASN A 238 6.73 17.03 -6.41
N LEU A 239 7.66 17.86 -5.94
CA LEU A 239 7.47 19.30 -5.80
C LEU A 239 8.40 20.07 -6.73
N PRO A 240 7.89 21.14 -7.31
CA PRO A 240 6.46 21.49 -7.37
C PRO A 240 5.68 20.49 -8.21
N THR A 241 4.40 20.29 -7.91
CA THR A 241 3.54 19.51 -8.81
C THR A 241 3.47 20.21 -10.18
N THR A 242 3.22 19.45 -11.24
CA THR A 242 3.09 20.00 -12.61
C THR A 242 2.09 21.14 -12.68
N THR A 243 1.01 21.06 -11.91
CA THR A 243 -0.01 22.13 -11.83
C THR A 243 0.52 23.35 -11.10
N ALA A 244 1.17 23.18 -9.94
CA ALA A 244 1.76 24.28 -9.20
C ALA A 244 2.88 24.98 -10.00
N TRP A 245 3.71 24.22 -10.70
CA TRP A 245 4.72 24.76 -11.61
C TRP A 245 4.11 25.63 -12.70
N ARG A 246 3.06 25.13 -13.39
CA ARG A 246 2.38 25.85 -14.46
C ARG A 246 1.75 27.16 -13.97
N ILE A 247 1.08 27.13 -12.83
CA ILE A 247 0.48 28.34 -12.22
C ILE A 247 1.56 29.33 -11.83
N GLY A 248 2.61 28.87 -11.17
CA GLY A 248 3.75 29.71 -10.77
C GLY A 248 4.44 30.35 -11.96
N PHE A 249 4.67 29.59 -13.03
CA PHE A 249 5.27 30.10 -14.27
C PHE A 249 4.39 31.16 -14.95
N GLN A 250 3.07 30.94 -15.04
CA GLN A 250 2.14 31.92 -15.59
C GLN A 250 2.10 33.20 -14.75
N SER A 251 2.06 33.06 -13.42
CA SER A 251 2.07 34.21 -12.51
C SER A 251 3.36 35.03 -12.62
N ALA A 252 4.50 34.35 -12.71
CA ALA A 252 5.80 35.02 -12.89
C ALA A 252 5.86 35.82 -14.22
N ASN A 253 5.39 35.20 -15.31
CA ASN A 253 5.34 35.87 -16.61
C ASN A 253 4.43 37.12 -16.58
N LEU A 254 3.26 37.05 -15.97
CA LEU A 254 2.38 38.22 -15.82
C LEU A 254 3.00 39.35 -14.99
N ILE A 255 3.78 39.02 -13.96
CA ILE A 255 4.52 40.00 -13.17
C ILE A 255 5.62 40.66 -14.02
N LEU A 256 6.37 39.86 -14.79
CA LEU A 256 7.42 40.38 -15.66
C LEU A 256 6.84 41.30 -16.76
N GLU A 257 5.78 40.86 -17.43
CA GLU A 257 5.10 41.68 -18.45
C GLU A 257 4.61 43.02 -17.88
N ARG A 258 4.11 43.03 -16.65
CA ARG A 258 3.66 44.22 -15.96
C ARG A 258 4.81 45.19 -15.57
N HIS A 259 6.01 44.64 -15.39
CA HIS A 259 7.19 45.42 -15.02
C HIS A 259 7.96 45.96 -16.25
N LEU A 260 7.76 45.34 -17.41
CA LEU A 260 8.42 45.69 -18.66
C LEU A 260 7.58 46.66 -19.52
N GLN A 261 6.34 46.97 -19.10
CA GLN A 261 5.50 48.07 -19.63
C GLN A 261 5.71 49.35 -18.86
#